data_6d5987b203e00e40aa58ad0dc607aaaa
#
_entry.id   6d5987b203e00e40aa58ad0dc607aaaa
#
_cell.length_a   1.000
_cell.length_b   1.000
_cell.length_c   1.000
_cell.angle_alpha   90.00
_cell.angle_beta   90.00
_cell.angle_gamma   90.00
#
_symmetry.space_group_name_H-M   'P 1'
#
loop_
_entity.id
_entity.type
_entity.pdbx_description
1 polymer ?
#
loop_
_entity_poly.entity_id
_entity_poly.type
_entity_poly.pdbx_seq_one_letter_code
_entity_poly.pdbx_strand_id
1 'polypeptide(L)'
;MKQVRYVTAEEAVKVIKSGDRVHLSSVAVTPHRLIKAMVERGRAGELYDIKIQHLHIEGPIEYANPEFEGIFNAQQFFVGANLRKQTQAGYADYIPVFLSETQKLIREGYLKVNVALIMVSLPDKHGYVSLGTSVDATLAAVECADVVIALVNPKDRKSVV
;
A
#
# COMPACT_ATOMS: atom_id res chain seq x y z
N MET A 1 0.14 -13.25 -20.81
CA MET A 1 -0.03 -13.24 -19.34
C MET A 1 1.29 -12.82 -18.71
N LYS A 2 1.28 -11.80 -17.80
CA LYS A 2 2.48 -11.47 -17.00
C LYS A 2 2.77 -12.68 -16.10
N GLN A 3 4.01 -13.16 -16.12
CA GLN A 3 4.42 -14.34 -15.32
C GLN A 3 4.40 -13.96 -13.83
N VAL A 4 3.62 -14.69 -13.02
CA VAL A 4 3.63 -14.54 -11.56
C VAL A 4 4.94 -15.11 -11.03
N ARG A 5 5.65 -14.34 -10.21
CA ARG A 5 6.92 -14.73 -9.61
C ARG A 5 6.78 -14.71 -8.08
N TYR A 6 7.09 -15.80 -7.43
CA TYR A 6 7.13 -15.89 -5.97
C TYR A 6 8.54 -15.57 -5.47
N VAL A 7 8.63 -14.58 -4.60
CA VAL A 7 9.90 -14.08 -4.04
C VAL A 7 9.71 -13.69 -2.57
N THR A 8 10.79 -13.36 -1.86
CA THR A 8 10.68 -12.79 -0.50
C THR A 8 10.15 -11.36 -0.55
N ALA A 9 9.72 -10.83 0.61
CA ALA A 9 9.25 -9.44 0.69
C ALA A 9 10.38 -8.46 0.33
N GLU A 10 11.60 -8.74 0.79
CA GLU A 10 12.79 -7.93 0.54
C GLU A 10 13.14 -7.89 -0.96
N GLU A 11 13.02 -9.02 -1.65
CA GLU A 11 13.24 -9.08 -3.09
C GLU A 11 12.13 -8.37 -3.85
N ALA A 12 10.86 -8.56 -3.43
CA ALA A 12 9.71 -7.96 -4.09
C ALA A 12 9.78 -6.43 -4.10
N VAL A 13 10.12 -5.81 -2.95
CA VAL A 13 10.14 -4.35 -2.81
C VAL A 13 11.33 -3.67 -3.50
N LYS A 14 12.30 -4.40 -4.06
CA LYS A 14 13.43 -3.82 -4.81
C LYS A 14 13.01 -3.04 -6.05
N VAL A 15 11.83 -3.30 -6.58
CA VAL A 15 11.29 -2.58 -7.75
C VAL A 15 10.85 -1.16 -7.41
N ILE A 16 10.64 -0.84 -6.12
CA ILE A 16 10.27 0.50 -5.66
C ILE A 16 11.48 1.43 -5.84
N LYS A 17 11.25 2.57 -6.47
CA LYS A 17 12.25 3.59 -6.76
C LYS A 17 11.92 4.87 -6.03
N SER A 18 12.94 5.66 -5.72
CA SER A 18 12.76 7.01 -5.18
C SER A 18 11.85 7.85 -6.07
N GLY A 19 10.95 8.61 -5.46
CA GLY A 19 9.91 9.38 -6.13
C GLY A 19 8.62 8.60 -6.46
N ASP A 20 8.56 7.27 -6.20
CA ASP A 20 7.37 6.47 -6.47
C ASP A 20 6.20 6.83 -5.52
N ARG A 21 5.00 6.64 -6.05
CA ARG A 21 3.75 6.66 -5.30
C ARG A 21 3.31 5.23 -5.05
N VAL A 22 3.30 4.84 -3.79
CA VAL A 22 3.02 3.49 -3.33
C VAL A 22 1.64 3.46 -2.69
N HIS A 23 0.72 2.67 -3.24
CA HIS A 23 -0.57 2.42 -2.61
C HIS A 23 -0.49 1.20 -1.71
N LEU A 24 -1.07 1.28 -0.52
CA LEU A 24 -1.19 0.17 0.43
C LEU A 24 -2.64 -0.27 0.55
N SER A 25 -2.92 -1.57 0.45
CA SER A 25 -4.20 -2.11 0.90
C SER A 25 -4.40 -1.89 2.39
N SER A 26 -5.64 -1.69 2.82
CA SER A 26 -5.98 -1.05 4.09
C SER A 26 -6.57 -2.02 5.12
N VAL A 27 -6.69 -1.55 6.34
CA VAL A 27 -7.40 -2.20 7.46
C VAL A 27 -6.92 -3.65 7.67
N ALA A 28 -7.82 -4.63 7.60
CA ALA A 28 -7.53 -6.04 7.87
C ALA A 28 -6.60 -6.71 6.84
N VAL A 29 -6.41 -6.08 5.68
CA VAL A 29 -5.53 -6.58 4.59
C VAL A 29 -4.26 -5.73 4.44
N THR A 30 -3.85 -5.04 5.49
CA THR A 30 -2.58 -4.29 5.52
C THR A 30 -1.39 -5.23 5.30
N PRO A 31 -0.53 -5.00 4.27
CA PRO A 31 0.56 -5.90 3.90
C PRO A 31 1.82 -5.63 4.74
N HIS A 32 1.79 -5.84 6.06
CA HIS A 32 2.82 -5.45 7.02
C HIS A 32 4.23 -5.92 6.66
N ARG A 33 4.38 -7.14 6.10
CA ARG A 33 5.70 -7.66 5.72
C ARG A 33 6.33 -6.87 4.58
N LEU A 34 5.52 -6.46 3.59
CA LEU A 34 5.98 -5.63 2.48
C LEU A 34 6.31 -4.21 2.95
N ILE A 35 5.46 -3.64 3.83
CA ILE A 35 5.69 -2.33 4.43
C ILE A 35 7.02 -2.34 5.20
N LYS A 36 7.26 -3.33 6.05
CA LYS A 36 8.50 -3.46 6.81
C LYS A 36 9.72 -3.54 5.88
N ALA A 37 9.67 -4.37 4.84
CA ALA A 37 10.78 -4.50 3.89
C ALA A 37 11.06 -3.19 3.14
N MET A 38 10.02 -2.42 2.78
CA MET A 38 10.17 -1.09 2.17
C MET A 38 10.80 -0.09 3.16
N VAL A 39 10.36 -0.09 4.43
CA VAL A 39 10.89 0.80 5.48
C VAL A 39 12.37 0.51 5.74
N GLU A 40 12.79 -0.75 5.78
CA GLU A 40 14.20 -1.11 5.93
C GLU A 40 15.07 -0.58 4.79
N ARG A 41 14.57 -0.56 3.55
CA ARG A 41 15.27 0.07 2.43
C ARG A 41 15.40 1.59 2.61
N GLY A 42 14.36 2.25 3.12
CA GLY A 42 14.45 3.66 3.49
C GLY A 42 15.49 3.91 4.58
N ARG A 43 15.50 3.07 5.63
CA ARG A 43 16.49 3.14 6.73
C ARG A 43 17.92 2.92 6.24
N ALA A 44 18.10 2.08 5.23
CA ALA A 44 19.40 1.85 4.58
C ALA A 44 19.84 2.99 3.64
N GLY A 45 19.02 4.04 3.45
CA GLY A 45 19.32 5.15 2.55
C GLY A 45 19.15 4.84 1.05
N GLU A 46 18.45 3.76 0.72
CA GLU A 46 18.22 3.34 -0.68
C GLU A 46 17.03 4.07 -1.33
N LEU A 47 16.15 4.68 -0.53
CA LEU A 47 14.93 5.33 -0.99
C LEU A 47 14.83 6.76 -0.44
N TYR A 48 14.21 7.64 -1.23
CA TYR A 48 13.82 9.00 -0.84
C TYR A 48 12.56 9.42 -1.61
N ASP A 49 11.81 10.40 -1.08
CA ASP A 49 10.60 10.98 -1.67
C ASP A 49 9.54 9.94 -2.09
N ILE A 50 9.34 8.92 -1.26
CA ILE A 50 8.26 7.93 -1.46
C ILE A 50 6.96 8.48 -0.89
N LYS A 51 5.92 8.59 -1.72
CA LYS A 51 4.56 8.97 -1.30
C LYS A 51 3.72 7.72 -1.06
N ILE A 52 3.32 7.49 0.19
CA ILE A 52 2.58 6.29 0.60
C ILE A 52 1.10 6.63 0.73
N GLN A 53 0.28 6.12 -0.17
CA GLN A 53 -1.16 6.39 -0.22
C GLN A 53 -1.97 5.21 0.35
N HIS A 54 -2.89 5.50 1.25
CA HIS A 54 -3.79 4.49 1.82
C HIS A 54 -5.05 5.12 2.41
N LEU A 55 -6.09 4.33 2.60
CA LEU A 55 -7.27 4.76 3.34
C LEU A 55 -6.96 4.79 4.84
N HIS A 56 -6.74 3.65 5.45
CA HIS A 56 -6.45 3.47 6.88
C HIS A 56 -5.58 2.24 7.09
N ILE A 57 -4.49 2.39 7.81
CA ILE A 57 -3.56 1.29 8.12
C ILE A 57 -3.77 0.86 9.58
N GLU A 58 -3.89 -0.43 9.82
CA GLU A 58 -3.89 -0.99 11.16
C GLU A 58 -2.48 -1.28 11.65
N GLY A 59 -2.27 -1.18 12.95
CA GLY A 59 -0.99 -1.47 13.59
C GLY A 59 0.04 -0.34 13.53
N PRO A 60 1.32 -0.64 13.74
CA PRO A 60 2.40 0.36 13.76
C PRO A 60 2.68 0.92 12.37
N ILE A 61 2.93 2.24 12.31
CA ILE A 61 3.20 2.98 11.09
C ILE A 61 4.56 3.68 11.24
N GLU A 62 5.65 2.91 11.11
CA GLU A 62 7.01 3.40 11.29
C GLU A 62 7.41 4.45 10.26
N TYR A 63 6.96 4.30 9.00
CA TYR A 63 7.33 5.21 7.91
C TYR A 63 6.87 6.66 8.10
N ALA A 64 5.97 6.92 9.04
CA ALA A 64 5.55 8.28 9.39
C ALA A 64 6.26 8.85 10.63
N ASN A 65 7.28 8.17 11.15
CA ASN A 65 8.10 8.70 12.24
C ASN A 65 9.05 9.79 11.74
N PRO A 66 9.44 10.75 12.60
CA PRO A 66 10.33 11.86 12.22
C PRO A 66 11.66 11.44 11.59
N GLU A 67 12.19 10.28 11.95
CA GLU A 67 13.42 9.73 11.39
C GLU A 67 13.38 9.44 9.89
N PHE A 68 12.16 9.34 9.32
CA PHE A 68 11.91 9.09 7.90
C PHE A 68 11.49 10.35 7.13
N GLU A 69 11.62 11.53 7.72
CA GLU A 69 11.35 12.80 7.03
C GLU A 69 12.20 12.90 5.74
N GLY A 70 11.57 13.27 4.62
CA GLY A 70 12.20 13.31 3.30
C GLY A 70 12.36 11.93 2.63
N ILE A 71 12.20 10.84 3.35
CA ILE A 71 12.23 9.47 2.80
C ILE A 71 10.81 9.02 2.45
N PHE A 72 9.90 9.07 3.43
CA PHE A 72 8.50 8.68 3.25
C PHE A 72 7.57 9.84 3.62
N ASN A 73 6.53 10.00 2.82
CA ASN A 73 5.40 10.90 3.11
C ASN A 73 4.11 10.10 3.09
N ALA A 74 3.49 9.91 4.24
CA ALA A 74 2.20 9.23 4.37
C ALA A 74 1.08 10.15 3.89
N GLN A 75 0.35 9.75 2.86
CA GLN A 75 -0.80 10.46 2.29
C GLN A 75 -2.06 9.64 2.53
N GLN A 76 -2.79 9.99 3.57
CA GLN A 76 -3.94 9.21 4.02
C GLN A 76 -5.26 9.83 3.57
N PHE A 77 -6.20 8.99 3.16
CA PHE A 77 -7.58 9.41 2.82
C PHE A 77 -8.50 9.42 4.04
N PHE A 78 -8.06 8.83 5.15
CA PHE A 78 -8.73 8.85 6.43
C PHE A 78 -7.70 8.90 7.56
N VAL A 79 -7.83 9.87 8.48
CA VAL A 79 -6.89 10.07 9.58
C VAL A 79 -7.21 9.10 10.72
N GLY A 80 -6.54 7.95 10.72
CA GLY A 80 -6.62 6.98 11.80
C GLY A 80 -5.97 7.46 13.11
N ALA A 81 -6.33 6.80 14.21
CA ALA A 81 -5.79 7.16 15.53
C ALA A 81 -4.25 7.04 15.59
N ASN A 82 -3.68 6.08 14.87
CA ASN A 82 -2.25 5.77 14.84
C ASN A 82 -1.40 6.77 14.02
N LEU A 83 -2.02 7.58 13.14
CA LEU A 83 -1.33 8.64 12.38
C LEU A 83 -1.71 10.06 12.81
N ARG A 84 -2.65 10.21 13.73
CA ARG A 84 -3.17 11.54 14.12
C ARG A 84 -2.08 12.47 14.64
N LYS A 85 -1.18 11.95 15.47
CA LYS A 85 -0.06 12.74 16.02
C LYS A 85 0.92 13.16 14.92
N GLN A 86 1.25 12.26 14.02
CA GLN A 86 2.15 12.54 12.89
C GLN A 86 1.55 13.56 11.94
N THR A 87 0.24 13.47 11.67
CA THR A 87 -0.47 14.46 10.84
C THR A 87 -0.48 15.84 11.50
N GLN A 88 -0.74 15.92 12.80
CA GLN A 88 -0.70 17.19 13.54
C GLN A 88 0.71 17.81 13.60
N ALA A 89 1.74 16.96 13.61
CA ALA A 89 3.14 17.38 13.62
C ALA A 89 3.71 17.69 12.23
N GLY A 90 2.95 17.44 11.14
CA GLY A 90 3.39 17.69 9.76
C GLY A 90 4.20 16.57 9.10
N TYR A 91 4.31 15.40 9.73
CA TYR A 91 5.01 14.23 9.15
C TYR A 91 4.13 13.35 8.28
N ALA A 92 2.83 13.61 8.22
CA ALA A 92 1.89 12.90 7.37
C ALA A 92 0.83 13.85 6.84
N ASP A 93 0.41 13.65 5.59
CA ASP A 93 -0.60 14.45 4.93
C ASP A 93 -1.98 13.77 4.97
N TYR A 94 -3.01 14.60 5.03
CA TYR A 94 -4.39 14.18 4.83
C TYR A 94 -4.88 14.68 3.47
N ILE A 95 -5.38 13.78 2.65
CA ILE A 95 -6.03 14.10 1.38
C ILE A 95 -7.54 14.09 1.59
N PRO A 96 -8.21 15.26 1.68
CA PRO A 96 -9.65 15.33 1.88
C PRO A 96 -10.39 14.84 0.63
N VAL A 97 -11.01 13.69 0.74
CA VAL A 97 -11.75 13.04 -0.35
C VAL A 97 -12.87 12.17 0.23
N PHE A 98 -14.00 12.10 -0.45
CA PHE A 98 -15.00 11.09 -0.12
C PHE A 98 -14.54 9.70 -0.56
N LEU A 99 -14.76 8.70 0.28
CA LEU A 99 -14.35 7.32 -0.03
C LEU A 99 -14.90 6.84 -1.38
N SER A 100 -16.13 7.23 -1.71
CA SER A 100 -16.76 6.92 -3.00
C SER A 100 -16.05 7.52 -4.21
N GLU A 101 -15.26 8.57 -4.03
CA GLU A 101 -14.55 9.26 -5.12
C GLU A 101 -13.10 8.82 -5.26
N THR A 102 -12.52 8.19 -4.22
CA THR A 102 -11.10 7.80 -4.20
C THR A 102 -10.72 6.93 -5.40
N GLN A 103 -11.56 5.92 -5.73
CA GLN A 103 -11.31 5.06 -6.88
C GLN A 103 -11.35 5.83 -8.21
N LYS A 104 -12.27 6.78 -8.34
CA LYS A 104 -12.38 7.64 -9.53
C LYS A 104 -11.12 8.46 -9.71
N LEU A 105 -10.63 9.12 -8.63
CA LEU A 105 -9.42 9.94 -8.69
C LEU A 105 -8.18 9.13 -9.07
N ILE A 106 -8.09 7.86 -8.65
CA ILE A 106 -7.00 6.96 -9.06
C ILE A 106 -7.12 6.65 -10.57
N ARG A 107 -8.31 6.24 -11.04
CA ARG A 107 -8.52 5.87 -12.45
C ARG A 107 -8.36 7.05 -13.40
N GLU A 108 -8.70 8.26 -12.99
CA GLU A 108 -8.52 9.49 -13.75
C GLU A 108 -7.09 10.05 -13.67
N GLY A 109 -6.20 9.43 -12.88
CA GLY A 109 -4.79 9.79 -12.78
C GLY A 109 -4.46 10.96 -11.86
N TYR A 110 -5.45 11.53 -11.14
CA TYR A 110 -5.19 12.57 -10.12
C TYR A 110 -4.39 12.01 -8.94
N LEU A 111 -4.67 10.76 -8.56
CA LEU A 111 -3.91 10.02 -7.57
C LEU A 111 -3.13 8.92 -8.30
N LYS A 112 -1.95 9.27 -8.80
CA LYS A 112 -1.08 8.32 -9.49
C LYS A 112 -0.65 7.19 -8.55
N VAL A 113 -0.56 5.96 -9.06
CA VAL A 113 -0.02 4.80 -8.35
C VAL A 113 1.08 4.18 -9.22
N ASN A 114 2.34 4.18 -8.75
CA ASN A 114 3.42 3.46 -9.41
C ASN A 114 3.47 2.01 -8.93
N VAL A 115 3.39 1.80 -7.61
CA VAL A 115 3.44 0.47 -7.02
C VAL A 115 2.25 0.26 -6.10
N ALA A 116 1.53 -0.84 -6.25
CA ALA A 116 0.50 -1.27 -5.30
C ALA A 116 1.04 -2.42 -4.45
N LEU A 117 1.15 -2.20 -3.13
CA LEU A 117 1.45 -3.24 -2.14
C LEU A 117 0.13 -3.71 -1.53
N ILE A 118 -0.26 -4.93 -1.83
CA ILE A 118 -1.55 -5.46 -1.43
C ILE A 118 -1.43 -6.80 -0.70
N MET A 119 -2.49 -7.18 0.02
CA MET A 119 -2.63 -8.53 0.54
C MET A 119 -3.75 -9.24 -0.22
N VAL A 120 -3.55 -10.52 -0.52
CA VAL A 120 -4.51 -11.35 -1.28
C VAL A 120 -4.64 -12.75 -0.69
N SER A 121 -5.72 -13.44 -1.02
CA SER A 121 -5.89 -14.87 -0.70
C SER A 121 -4.91 -15.74 -1.49
N LEU A 122 -4.83 -17.03 -1.13
CA LEU A 122 -4.22 -18.02 -2.02
C LEU A 122 -4.92 -18.02 -3.40
N PRO A 123 -4.16 -18.17 -4.49
CA PRO A 123 -4.76 -18.38 -5.81
C PRO A 123 -5.62 -19.65 -5.84
N ASP A 124 -6.74 -19.61 -6.54
CA ASP A 124 -7.54 -20.78 -6.83
C ASP A 124 -6.94 -21.61 -8.00
N LYS A 125 -7.63 -22.69 -8.37
CA LYS A 125 -7.24 -23.54 -9.49
C LYS A 125 -7.16 -22.84 -10.87
N HIS A 126 -7.77 -21.67 -10.98
CA HIS A 126 -7.75 -20.83 -12.18
C HIS A 126 -6.78 -19.66 -12.07
N GLY A 127 -6.09 -19.50 -10.92
CA GLY A 127 -5.15 -18.42 -10.65
C GLY A 127 -5.81 -17.13 -10.14
N TYR A 128 -7.12 -17.12 -9.85
CA TYR A 128 -7.78 -15.95 -9.26
C TYR A 128 -7.49 -15.84 -7.77
N VAL A 129 -7.33 -14.58 -7.32
CA VAL A 129 -7.14 -14.22 -5.91
C VAL A 129 -8.25 -13.29 -5.46
N SER A 130 -8.54 -13.26 -4.16
CA SER A 130 -9.42 -12.29 -3.53
C SER A 130 -8.59 -11.15 -2.92
N LEU A 131 -9.09 -9.91 -3.00
CA LEU A 131 -8.54 -8.75 -2.29
C LEU A 131 -8.93 -8.75 -0.80
N GLY A 132 -9.62 -9.79 -0.32
CA GLY A 132 -10.03 -9.93 1.08
C GLY A 132 -11.20 -9.04 1.48
N THR A 133 -11.23 -8.65 2.75
CA THR A 133 -12.38 -7.97 3.37
C THR A 133 -12.39 -6.46 3.21
N SER A 134 -11.26 -5.85 2.88
CA SER A 134 -11.08 -4.39 2.80
C SER A 134 -10.62 -3.99 1.40
N VAL A 135 -11.55 -3.99 0.44
CA VAL A 135 -11.25 -3.72 -0.97
C VAL A 135 -11.01 -2.23 -1.21
N ASP A 136 -11.83 -1.36 -0.61
CA ASP A 136 -11.77 0.11 -0.69
C ASP A 136 -11.28 0.65 -2.05
N ALA A 137 -10.17 1.40 -2.08
CA ALA A 137 -9.53 1.92 -3.28
C ALA A 137 -8.54 0.93 -3.92
N THR A 138 -8.30 -0.23 -3.30
CA THR A 138 -7.27 -1.19 -3.72
C THR A 138 -7.50 -1.74 -5.13
N LEU A 139 -8.77 -1.98 -5.52
CA LEU A 139 -9.06 -2.45 -6.88
C LEU A 139 -8.60 -1.44 -7.93
N ALA A 140 -8.94 -0.16 -7.76
CA ALA A 140 -8.51 0.88 -8.69
C ALA A 140 -6.97 1.03 -8.70
N ALA A 141 -6.33 0.90 -7.54
CA ALA A 141 -4.87 0.94 -7.45
C ALA A 141 -4.22 -0.22 -8.21
N VAL A 142 -4.76 -1.44 -8.11
CA VAL A 142 -4.28 -2.62 -8.86
C VAL A 142 -4.45 -2.44 -10.38
N GLU A 143 -5.57 -1.86 -10.81
CA GLU A 143 -5.86 -1.61 -12.22
C GLU A 143 -4.92 -0.55 -12.84
N CYS A 144 -4.52 0.45 -12.05
CA CYS A 144 -3.76 1.61 -12.52
C CYS A 144 -2.26 1.56 -12.21
N ALA A 145 -1.81 0.69 -11.31
CA ALA A 145 -0.41 0.60 -10.93
C ALA A 145 0.49 0.09 -12.06
N ASP A 146 1.71 0.64 -12.14
CA ASP A 146 2.76 0.14 -13.02
C ASP A 146 3.20 -1.27 -12.58
N VAL A 147 3.28 -1.50 -11.25
CA VAL A 147 3.66 -2.78 -10.63
C VAL A 147 2.73 -3.09 -9.46
N VAL A 148 2.30 -4.35 -9.38
CA VAL A 148 1.53 -4.88 -8.25
C VAL A 148 2.37 -5.94 -7.52
N ILE A 149 2.54 -5.75 -6.20
CA ILE A 149 3.21 -6.69 -5.31
C ILE A 149 2.18 -7.22 -4.32
N ALA A 150 1.90 -8.51 -4.37
CA ALA A 150 0.88 -9.14 -3.54
C ALA A 150 1.51 -10.00 -2.44
N LEU A 151 1.18 -9.70 -1.19
CA LEU A 151 1.44 -10.57 -0.04
C LEU A 151 0.34 -11.62 0.03
N VAL A 152 0.67 -12.88 -0.21
CA VAL A 152 -0.31 -13.97 -0.14
C VAL A 152 -0.56 -14.36 1.32
N ASN A 153 -1.82 -14.29 1.74
CA ASN A 153 -2.27 -14.73 3.07
C ASN A 153 -2.94 -16.10 2.97
N PRO A 154 -2.30 -17.19 3.44
CA PRO A 154 -2.87 -18.53 3.36
C PRO A 154 -4.07 -18.76 4.28
N LYS A 155 -4.31 -17.85 5.24
CA LYS A 155 -5.46 -17.90 6.16
C LYS A 155 -6.69 -17.17 5.63
N ASP A 156 -6.53 -16.38 4.56
CA ASP A 156 -7.64 -15.68 3.93
C ASP A 156 -8.45 -16.70 3.11
N ARG A 157 -9.69 -16.90 3.52
CA ARG A 157 -10.61 -17.81 2.82
C ARG A 157 -11.40 -16.99 1.79
N LYS A 158 -11.34 -17.40 0.54
CA LYS A 158 -12.32 -16.94 -0.44
C LYS A 158 -13.70 -17.35 0.05
N SER A 159 -14.62 -16.38 0.14
CA SER A 159 -16.03 -16.71 0.30
C SER A 159 -16.44 -17.55 -0.92
N VAL A 160 -16.83 -18.78 -0.65
CA VAL A 160 -17.48 -19.61 -1.66
C VAL A 160 -18.90 -19.10 -1.76
N VAL A 161 -19.22 -18.35 -2.80
CA VAL A 161 -20.58 -18.02 -3.19
C VAL A 161 -21.02 -19.03 -4.24
#